data_092ee762b8fd12c8997f68c4062416d8
#
_entry.id   092ee762b8fd12c8997f68c4062416d8
#
_cell.length_a   1.000
_cell.length_b   1.000
_cell.length_c   1.000
_cell.angle_alpha   90.00
_cell.angle_beta   90.00
_cell.angle_gamma   90.00
#
_symmetry.space_group_name_H-M   'P 1'
#
loop_
_entity.id
_entity.type
_entity.pdbx_description
1 polymer ?
#
loop_
_entity_poly.entity_id
_entity_poly.type
_entity_poly.pdbx_seq_one_letter_code
_entity_poly.pdbx_strand_id
1 'polypeptide(L)'
;MDFSRFLFAKERVVYLCLVLDCRELQGGFFELICEVRFIMGFIHNVQEEIRIIRERDPAIHSSMEVFLYPSFKVMMHYRIAHKLYEKGHYFWARWVSQRGVRKTGIEIHPGAKIGKGLFIDHGNGVIIGETTIIGDNVTLYQGVTLGGTGKEHGKRHPTIGNNVMISAGAKVLGSFTIGDNSKIGAGSVVLSEVPPNSTVVGVPGRVVKRGNTALPQDTMNQTDLPDPVKEDIANLQHANSELTNRLLELEKELRMLRRKEAAEATDAVRQQ
;
A
#
# COMPACT_ATOMS: atom_id res chain seq x y z
N MET A 1 -33.55 17.32 19.36
CA MET A 1 -32.74 18.44 18.84
C MET A 1 -32.70 18.29 17.32
N ASP A 2 -33.32 19.21 16.63
CA ASP A 2 -33.69 19.07 15.21
C ASP A 2 -32.47 19.24 14.30
N PHE A 3 -32.04 18.16 13.69
CA PHE A 3 -30.84 18.06 12.82
C PHE A 3 -30.98 18.94 11.55
N SER A 4 -32.19 19.25 11.13
CA SER A 4 -32.51 20.10 9.96
C SER A 4 -32.11 21.57 10.18
N ARG A 5 -32.27 22.09 11.39
CA ARG A 5 -31.84 23.46 11.73
C ARG A 5 -30.32 23.63 11.78
N PHE A 6 -29.60 22.56 12.08
CA PHE A 6 -28.13 22.55 12.08
C PHE A 6 -27.54 22.62 10.67
N LEU A 7 -28.20 21.97 9.69
CA LEU A 7 -27.80 22.01 8.28
C LEU A 7 -28.01 23.40 7.64
N PHE A 8 -29.10 24.08 7.93
CA PHE A 8 -29.39 25.42 7.39
C PHE A 8 -28.45 26.51 7.92
N ALA A 9 -27.97 26.37 9.17
CA ALA A 9 -26.91 27.23 9.72
C ALA A 9 -25.55 27.01 9.01
N LYS A 10 -25.29 25.78 8.56
CA LYS A 10 -24.06 25.37 7.89
C LYS A 10 -23.86 26.08 6.54
N GLU A 11 -24.89 26.19 5.71
CA GLU A 11 -24.82 26.86 4.40
C GLU A 11 -24.59 28.37 4.51
N ARG A 12 -25.19 29.04 5.48
CA ARG A 12 -25.01 30.50 5.70
C ARG A 12 -23.58 30.81 6.22
N VAL A 13 -23.01 29.98 7.09
CA VAL A 13 -21.64 30.19 7.61
C VAL A 13 -20.60 29.91 6.52
N VAL A 14 -20.80 28.89 5.67
CA VAL A 14 -19.94 28.62 4.51
C VAL A 14 -19.97 29.77 3.51
N TYR A 15 -21.15 30.37 3.26
CA TYR A 15 -21.27 31.51 2.37
C TYR A 15 -20.59 32.77 2.93
N LEU A 16 -20.65 32.98 4.23
CA LEU A 16 -19.95 34.09 4.91
C LEU A 16 -18.44 33.94 4.87
N CYS A 17 -17.93 32.73 5.04
CA CYS A 17 -16.49 32.44 4.98
C CYS A 17 -15.89 32.47 3.56
N LEU A 18 -16.72 32.30 2.50
CA LEU A 18 -16.29 32.39 1.11
C LEU A 18 -16.30 33.84 0.57
N VAL A 19 -17.06 34.73 1.20
CA VAL A 19 -17.25 36.13 0.73
C VAL A 19 -16.34 37.12 1.46
N LEU A 20 -15.85 36.78 2.66
CA LEU A 20 -14.98 37.67 3.45
C LEU A 20 -13.52 37.25 3.28
N ASP A 21 -12.73 38.10 2.61
CA ASP A 21 -11.27 37.99 2.56
C ASP A 21 -10.71 38.17 3.99
N CYS A 22 -10.25 37.09 4.59
CA CYS A 22 -9.85 37.01 6.01
C CYS A 22 -8.63 37.89 6.39
N ARG A 23 -8.12 38.71 5.48
CA ARG A 23 -6.96 39.57 5.73
C ARG A 23 -7.28 40.91 6.43
N GLU A 24 -8.55 41.28 6.49
CA GLU A 24 -8.95 42.61 7.05
C GLU A 24 -9.66 42.53 8.42
N LEU A 25 -9.85 41.34 9.01
CA LEU A 25 -10.56 41.20 10.27
C LEU A 25 -9.58 41.22 11.47
N GLN A 26 -9.52 42.32 12.21
CA GLN A 26 -8.79 42.46 13.47
C GLN A 26 -9.71 42.15 14.66
N GLY A 27 -9.21 41.35 15.65
CA GLY A 27 -9.87 41.13 16.94
C GLY A 27 -10.54 39.76 17.10
N GLY A 28 -11.26 39.57 18.21
CA GLY A 28 -11.87 38.27 18.64
C GLY A 28 -12.78 37.55 17.63
N PHE A 29 -13.21 38.24 16.57
CA PHE A 29 -13.97 37.63 15.49
C PHE A 29 -13.09 36.74 14.59
N PHE A 30 -11.80 37.05 14.44
CA PHE A 30 -10.82 36.22 13.72
C PHE A 30 -10.56 34.90 14.46
N GLU A 31 -10.41 34.94 15.77
CA GLU A 31 -10.27 33.73 16.59
C GLU A 31 -11.49 32.84 16.50
N LEU A 32 -12.68 33.41 16.57
CA LEU A 32 -13.94 32.66 16.43
C LEU A 32 -14.06 31.99 15.05
N ILE A 33 -13.70 32.67 13.97
CA ILE A 33 -13.69 32.10 12.62
C ILE A 33 -12.66 30.95 12.52
N CYS A 34 -11.47 31.09 13.08
CA CYS A 34 -10.47 30.07 13.13
C CYS A 34 -10.92 28.84 13.92
N GLU A 35 -11.60 29.04 15.06
CA GLU A 35 -12.16 27.92 15.85
C GLU A 35 -13.30 27.23 15.10
N VAL A 36 -14.24 27.97 14.52
CA VAL A 36 -15.33 27.39 13.72
C VAL A 36 -14.79 26.62 12.52
N ARG A 37 -13.79 27.14 11.82
CA ARG A 37 -13.12 26.47 10.69
C ARG A 37 -12.39 25.19 11.14
N PHE A 38 -11.78 25.22 12.32
CA PHE A 38 -11.16 24.05 12.92
C PHE A 38 -12.19 22.97 13.27
N ILE A 39 -13.29 23.35 13.93
CA ILE A 39 -14.37 22.42 14.32
C ILE A 39 -15.04 21.83 13.06
N MET A 40 -15.33 22.66 12.07
CA MET A 40 -15.93 22.18 10.82
C MET A 40 -15.03 21.23 10.06
N GLY A 41 -13.74 21.52 9.98
CA GLY A 41 -12.74 20.62 9.38
C GLY A 41 -12.63 19.28 10.13
N PHE A 42 -12.72 19.32 11.46
CA PHE A 42 -12.72 18.11 12.28
C PHE A 42 -14.01 17.27 12.05
N ILE A 43 -15.17 17.90 12.04
CA ILE A 43 -16.47 17.22 11.79
C ILE A 43 -16.46 16.59 10.38
N HIS A 44 -15.97 17.31 9.37
CA HIS A 44 -15.86 16.80 8.02
C HIS A 44 -14.97 15.55 7.97
N ASN A 45 -13.82 15.60 8.62
CA ASN A 45 -12.92 14.45 8.71
C ASN A 45 -13.57 13.23 9.39
N VAL A 46 -14.30 13.46 10.48
CA VAL A 46 -15.05 12.38 11.16
C VAL A 46 -16.11 11.76 10.24
N GLN A 47 -16.86 12.59 9.51
CA GLN A 47 -17.89 12.11 8.57
C GLN A 47 -17.27 11.31 7.41
N GLU A 48 -16.13 11.75 6.90
CA GLU A 48 -15.39 11.07 5.83
C GLU A 48 -14.89 9.70 6.30
N GLU A 49 -14.28 9.60 7.47
CA GLU A 49 -13.82 8.33 8.03
C GLU A 49 -14.99 7.35 8.26
N ILE A 50 -16.12 7.84 8.79
CA ILE A 50 -17.32 7.02 8.97
C ILE A 50 -17.81 6.48 7.63
N ARG A 51 -17.84 7.32 6.59
CA ARG A 51 -18.26 6.92 5.25
C ARG A 51 -17.35 5.85 4.67
N ILE A 52 -16.04 6.06 4.71
CA ILE A 52 -15.03 5.14 4.17
C ILE A 52 -15.13 3.76 4.81
N ILE A 53 -15.19 3.71 6.14
CA ILE A 53 -15.25 2.46 6.88
C ILE A 53 -16.54 1.71 6.55
N ARG A 54 -17.69 2.40 6.47
CA ARG A 54 -18.98 1.80 6.11
C ARG A 54 -19.06 1.28 4.67
N GLU A 55 -18.40 1.96 3.74
CA GLU A 55 -18.35 1.55 2.34
C GLU A 55 -17.46 0.32 2.12
N ARG A 56 -16.42 0.15 2.94
CA ARG A 56 -15.40 -0.89 2.72
C ARG A 56 -15.50 -2.09 3.66
N ASP A 57 -16.11 -1.96 4.81
CA ASP A 57 -16.30 -3.06 5.75
C ASP A 57 -17.75 -3.52 5.78
N PRO A 58 -18.06 -4.70 5.19
CA PRO A 58 -19.41 -5.26 5.20
C PRO A 58 -19.87 -5.73 6.57
N ALA A 59 -18.98 -5.86 7.56
CA ALA A 59 -19.30 -6.33 8.91
C ALA A 59 -19.94 -5.25 9.80
N ILE A 60 -20.00 -3.99 9.33
CA ILE A 60 -20.56 -2.89 10.11
C ILE A 60 -22.09 -2.88 10.05
N HIS A 61 -22.73 -2.96 11.21
CA HIS A 61 -24.16 -2.86 11.37
C HIS A 61 -24.66 -1.45 11.78
N SER A 62 -23.81 -0.68 12.47
CA SER A 62 -24.15 0.65 12.99
C SER A 62 -23.04 1.68 12.81
N SER A 63 -23.39 2.93 12.51
CA SER A 63 -22.43 4.05 12.47
C SER A 63 -21.72 4.28 13.80
N MET A 64 -22.31 3.85 14.92
CA MET A 64 -21.70 3.96 16.24
C MET A 64 -20.54 2.98 16.42
N GLU A 65 -20.56 1.84 15.74
CA GLU A 65 -19.46 0.84 15.79
C GLU A 65 -18.16 1.40 15.22
N VAL A 66 -18.24 2.33 14.25
CA VAL A 66 -17.06 2.98 13.65
C VAL A 66 -16.15 3.60 14.70
N PHE A 67 -16.71 4.17 15.78
CA PHE A 67 -15.92 4.75 16.88
C PHE A 67 -15.09 3.72 17.66
N LEU A 68 -15.40 2.43 17.51
CA LEU A 68 -14.64 1.34 18.12
C LEU A 68 -13.48 0.88 17.24
N TYR A 69 -13.52 1.18 15.93
CA TYR A 69 -12.52 0.74 14.97
C TYR A 69 -11.14 1.33 15.26
N PRO A 70 -10.08 0.49 15.23
CA PRO A 70 -8.70 0.97 15.39
C PRO A 70 -8.32 2.00 14.34
N SER A 71 -8.73 1.80 13.07
CA SER A 71 -8.47 2.73 11.97
C SER A 71 -9.02 4.12 12.24
N PHE A 72 -10.29 4.23 12.68
CA PHE A 72 -10.88 5.50 13.05
C PHE A 72 -10.08 6.20 14.16
N LYS A 73 -9.78 5.45 15.24
CA LYS A 73 -9.06 6.01 16.40
C LYS A 73 -7.67 6.50 16.03
N VAL A 74 -6.92 5.72 15.24
CA VAL A 74 -5.55 6.11 14.86
C VAL A 74 -5.56 7.32 13.92
N MET A 75 -6.50 7.40 12.97
CA MET A 75 -6.63 8.54 12.07
C MET A 75 -6.94 9.83 12.82
N MET A 76 -7.79 9.80 13.85
CA MET A 76 -8.03 10.96 14.70
C MET A 76 -6.77 11.40 15.45
N HIS A 77 -6.00 10.45 16.02
CA HIS A 77 -4.71 10.77 16.66
C HIS A 77 -3.70 11.32 15.65
N TYR A 78 -3.60 10.71 14.47
CA TYR A 78 -2.71 11.16 13.41
C TYR A 78 -3.01 12.61 12.97
N ARG A 79 -4.26 12.95 12.71
CA ARG A 79 -4.65 14.31 12.27
C ARG A 79 -4.25 15.38 13.29
N ILE A 80 -4.38 15.09 14.59
CA ILE A 80 -3.94 15.99 15.66
C ILE A 80 -2.40 16.05 15.70
N ALA A 81 -1.74 14.91 15.68
CA ALA A 81 -0.30 14.79 15.72
C ALA A 81 0.38 15.48 14.53
N HIS A 82 -0.18 15.30 13.32
CA HIS A 82 0.32 15.91 12.09
C HIS A 82 0.26 17.45 12.14
N LYS A 83 -0.86 18.03 12.61
CA LYS A 83 -0.98 19.48 12.80
C LYS A 83 0.02 20.04 13.81
N LEU A 84 0.29 19.31 14.89
CA LEU A 84 1.33 19.70 15.86
C LEU A 84 2.72 19.62 15.25
N TYR A 85 2.97 18.59 14.43
CA TYR A 85 4.23 18.42 13.71
C TYR A 85 4.49 19.55 12.71
N GLU A 86 3.48 19.93 11.91
CA GLU A 86 3.57 21.06 10.97
C GLU A 86 3.83 22.41 11.66
N LYS A 87 3.35 22.57 12.90
CA LYS A 87 3.62 23.75 13.73
C LYS A 87 4.98 23.69 14.47
N GLY A 88 5.79 22.66 14.26
CA GLY A 88 7.09 22.48 14.92
C GLY A 88 7.03 21.94 16.36
N HIS A 89 5.86 21.56 16.85
CA HIS A 89 5.69 20.98 18.19
C HIS A 89 5.99 19.49 18.21
N TYR A 90 7.20 19.08 17.83
CA TYR A 90 7.59 17.69 17.58
C TYR A 90 7.39 16.76 18.78
N PHE A 91 7.71 17.22 20.00
CA PHE A 91 7.50 16.42 21.22
C PHE A 91 6.03 16.04 21.42
N TRP A 92 5.14 17.04 21.35
CA TRP A 92 3.71 16.83 21.53
C TRP A 92 3.09 16.01 20.39
N ALA A 93 3.54 16.26 19.17
CA ALA A 93 3.16 15.45 18.01
C ALA A 93 3.49 13.97 18.22
N ARG A 94 4.70 13.67 18.69
CA ARG A 94 5.14 12.31 18.99
C ARG A 94 4.35 11.70 20.15
N TRP A 95 4.09 12.47 21.19
CA TRP A 95 3.31 12.03 22.35
C TRP A 95 1.88 11.60 21.94
N VAL A 96 1.20 12.41 21.12
CA VAL A 96 -0.15 12.07 20.60
C VAL A 96 -0.09 10.84 19.70
N SER A 97 0.88 10.73 18.80
CA SER A 97 1.09 9.56 17.94
C SER A 97 1.27 8.29 18.77
N GLN A 98 2.13 8.31 19.79
CA GLN A 98 2.37 7.18 20.68
C GLN A 98 1.15 6.77 21.52
N ARG A 99 0.24 7.71 21.83
CA ARG A 99 -1.07 7.34 22.42
C ARG A 99 -1.94 6.58 21.43
N GLY A 100 -1.90 6.96 20.14
CA GLY A 100 -2.56 6.23 19.07
C GLY A 100 -2.05 4.79 18.99
N VAL A 101 -0.73 4.59 18.93
CA VAL A 101 -0.10 3.27 18.92
C VAL A 101 -0.58 2.39 20.06
N ARG A 102 -0.51 2.90 21.29
CA ARG A 102 -0.92 2.14 22.49
C ARG A 102 -2.39 1.71 22.49
N LYS A 103 -3.27 2.48 21.82
CA LYS A 103 -4.70 2.20 21.76
C LYS A 103 -5.10 1.29 20.61
N THR A 104 -4.30 1.27 19.53
CA THR A 104 -4.72 0.66 18.26
C THR A 104 -3.74 -0.37 17.70
N GLY A 105 -2.49 -0.39 18.18
CA GLY A 105 -1.44 -1.21 17.59
C GLY A 105 -0.96 -0.71 16.21
N ILE A 106 -1.39 0.50 15.78
CA ILE A 106 -1.04 1.10 14.49
C ILE A 106 -0.09 2.27 14.73
N GLU A 107 1.08 2.26 14.11
CA GLU A 107 2.04 3.36 14.18
C GLU A 107 1.97 4.22 12.91
N ILE A 108 1.60 5.50 13.07
CA ILE A 108 1.70 6.51 12.03
C ILE A 108 2.60 7.63 12.53
N HIS A 109 3.71 7.84 11.84
CA HIS A 109 4.59 8.97 12.18
C HIS A 109 3.90 10.30 11.86
N PRO A 110 3.96 11.31 12.74
CA PRO A 110 3.28 12.58 12.52
C PRO A 110 3.71 13.34 11.25
N GLY A 111 4.93 13.11 10.76
CA GLY A 111 5.45 13.71 9.53
C GLY A 111 4.96 13.07 8.24
N ALA A 112 4.32 11.91 8.29
CA ALA A 112 3.76 11.27 7.10
C ALA A 112 2.69 12.16 6.45
N LYS A 113 2.56 12.11 5.12
CA LYS A 113 1.52 12.82 4.37
C LYS A 113 0.51 11.82 3.84
N ILE A 114 -0.74 11.95 4.25
CA ILE A 114 -1.80 10.99 3.93
C ILE A 114 -2.94 11.73 3.23
N GLY A 115 -3.29 11.25 2.04
CA GLY A 115 -4.42 11.72 1.23
C GLY A 115 -5.77 11.34 1.83
N LYS A 116 -6.81 11.43 1.01
CA LYS A 116 -8.19 11.12 1.41
C LYS A 116 -8.47 9.62 1.23
N GLY A 117 -9.38 9.09 2.01
CA GLY A 117 -9.87 7.74 1.81
C GLY A 117 -8.89 6.62 2.20
N LEU A 118 -7.91 6.88 3.07
CA LEU A 118 -7.10 5.81 3.63
C LEU A 118 -7.97 4.90 4.50
N PHE A 119 -8.01 3.62 4.17
CA PHE A 119 -8.65 2.58 4.96
C PHE A 119 -7.61 1.61 5.50
N ILE A 120 -7.61 1.37 6.81
CA ILE A 120 -6.72 0.41 7.47
C ILE A 120 -7.60 -0.69 8.04
N ASP A 121 -7.58 -1.85 7.39
CA ASP A 121 -8.34 -3.01 7.83
C ASP A 121 -7.57 -3.81 8.87
N HIS A 122 -8.22 -4.19 9.98
CA HIS A 122 -7.66 -4.79 11.19
C HIS A 122 -6.52 -3.98 11.85
N GLY A 123 -5.57 -3.54 11.11
CA GLY A 123 -4.53 -2.53 11.39
C GLY A 123 -3.43 -2.92 12.37
N ASN A 124 -3.54 -3.98 13.15
CA ASN A 124 -2.52 -4.34 14.13
C ASN A 124 -1.14 -4.55 13.47
N GLY A 125 -0.11 -3.86 13.99
CA GLY A 125 1.26 -3.93 13.46
C GLY A 125 1.48 -3.16 12.15
N VAL A 126 0.55 -2.31 11.72
CA VAL A 126 0.80 -1.38 10.60
C VAL A 126 1.77 -0.30 11.07
N ILE A 127 2.78 -0.02 10.24
CA ILE A 127 3.80 1.00 10.49
C ILE A 127 3.92 1.91 9.27
N ILE A 128 3.69 3.21 9.46
CA ILE A 128 3.82 4.25 8.44
C ILE A 128 4.92 5.23 8.86
N GLY A 129 6.04 5.20 8.14
CA GLY A 129 7.24 5.99 8.46
C GLY A 129 7.11 7.49 8.15
N GLU A 130 8.06 8.28 8.67
CA GLU A 130 8.06 9.74 8.69
C GLU A 130 7.85 10.41 7.33
N THR A 131 8.61 10.00 6.31
CA THR A 131 8.59 10.63 5.00
C THR A 131 7.72 9.89 3.99
N THR A 132 6.82 9.01 4.48
CA THR A 132 5.83 8.32 3.65
C THR A 132 4.85 9.33 3.06
N ILE A 133 4.52 9.15 1.79
CA ILE A 133 3.43 9.85 1.12
C ILE A 133 2.41 8.79 0.69
N ILE A 134 1.16 8.97 1.05
CA ILE A 134 0.06 8.09 0.67
C ILE A 134 -0.96 8.92 -0.11
N GLY A 135 -1.29 8.48 -1.30
CA GLY A 135 -2.32 9.07 -2.16
C GLY A 135 -3.74 8.82 -1.65
N ASP A 136 -4.70 9.02 -2.52
CA ASP A 136 -6.11 8.88 -2.21
C ASP A 136 -6.59 7.43 -2.35
N ASN A 137 -7.58 7.04 -1.55
CA ASN A 137 -8.27 5.75 -1.63
C ASN A 137 -7.35 4.53 -1.45
N VAL A 138 -6.35 4.62 -0.60
CA VAL A 138 -5.42 3.51 -0.31
C VAL A 138 -6.01 2.60 0.75
N THR A 139 -5.81 1.29 0.58
CA THR A 139 -6.18 0.28 1.57
C THR A 139 -4.93 -0.42 2.09
N LEU A 140 -4.79 -0.47 3.42
CA LEU A 140 -3.72 -1.19 4.11
C LEU A 140 -4.32 -2.25 5.03
N TYR A 141 -3.69 -3.43 5.04
CA TYR A 141 -4.06 -4.49 5.97
C TYR A 141 -3.06 -4.60 7.14
N GLN A 142 -3.40 -5.43 8.13
CA GLN A 142 -2.56 -5.67 9.30
C GLN A 142 -1.13 -6.05 8.94
N GLY A 143 -0.17 -5.63 9.77
CA GLY A 143 1.24 -5.94 9.63
C GLY A 143 1.96 -5.29 8.45
N VAL A 144 1.32 -4.40 7.68
CA VAL A 144 1.96 -3.65 6.60
C VAL A 144 3.01 -2.69 7.17
N THR A 145 4.18 -2.64 6.53
CA THR A 145 5.23 -1.68 6.88
C THR A 145 5.59 -0.82 5.67
N LEU A 146 5.42 0.49 5.80
CA LEU A 146 5.93 1.49 4.87
C LEU A 146 7.20 2.09 5.48
N GLY A 147 8.33 1.39 5.26
CA GLY A 147 9.60 1.61 5.94
C GLY A 147 10.64 2.28 5.07
N GLY A 148 11.64 2.86 5.74
CA GLY A 148 12.84 3.39 5.09
C GLY A 148 13.96 2.37 5.02
N THR A 149 14.98 2.66 4.20
CA THR A 149 16.24 1.92 4.13
C THR A 149 17.36 2.77 4.74
N GLY A 150 18.09 2.19 5.69
CA GLY A 150 19.30 2.80 6.23
C GLY A 150 19.11 4.06 7.10
N LYS A 151 20.21 4.81 7.26
CA LYS A 151 20.33 6.00 8.11
C LYS A 151 20.26 7.32 7.32
N GLU A 152 19.75 7.29 6.10
CA GLU A 152 19.68 8.45 5.22
C GLU A 152 18.75 9.53 5.79
N HIS A 153 19.18 10.79 5.67
CA HIS A 153 18.34 11.94 5.98
C HIS A 153 17.48 12.30 4.74
N GLY A 154 16.28 12.84 4.98
CA GLY A 154 15.38 13.25 3.92
C GLY A 154 14.36 12.16 3.53
N LYS A 155 14.01 12.11 2.25
CA LYS A 155 13.03 11.15 1.71
C LYS A 155 13.62 9.73 1.71
N ARG A 156 13.14 8.87 2.64
CA ARG A 156 13.61 7.49 2.83
C ARG A 156 12.49 6.46 2.91
N HIS A 157 11.24 6.90 2.97
CA HIS A 157 10.05 6.04 2.99
C HIS A 157 9.31 6.10 1.66
N PRO A 158 8.49 5.10 1.32
CA PRO A 158 7.86 5.01 0.02
C PRO A 158 6.81 6.11 -0.23
N THR A 159 6.54 6.32 -1.51
CA THR A 159 5.38 7.05 -2.00
C THR A 159 4.38 6.05 -2.56
N ILE A 160 3.17 6.07 -2.04
CA ILE A 160 2.08 5.20 -2.45
C ILE A 160 1.11 6.03 -3.29
N GLY A 161 0.83 5.60 -4.50
CA GLY A 161 -0.13 6.24 -5.41
C GLY A 161 -1.58 6.09 -4.96
N ASN A 162 -2.48 6.48 -5.85
CA ASN A 162 -3.92 6.43 -5.59
C ASN A 162 -4.49 5.03 -5.83
N ASN A 163 -5.56 4.68 -5.13
CA ASN A 163 -6.27 3.40 -5.28
C ASN A 163 -5.37 2.17 -5.11
N VAL A 164 -4.31 2.26 -4.32
CA VAL A 164 -3.39 1.17 -4.06
C VAL A 164 -3.90 0.31 -2.92
N MET A 165 -3.77 -1.01 -3.06
CA MET A 165 -4.05 -1.98 -2.00
C MET A 165 -2.77 -2.69 -1.59
N ILE A 166 -2.46 -2.67 -0.29
CA ILE A 166 -1.31 -3.35 0.30
C ILE A 166 -1.81 -4.39 1.29
N SER A 167 -1.68 -5.65 0.90
CA SER A 167 -2.25 -6.78 1.63
C SER A 167 -1.47 -7.12 2.90
N ALA A 168 -2.05 -8.01 3.71
CA ALA A 168 -1.56 -8.37 5.04
C ALA A 168 -0.07 -8.74 5.08
N GLY A 169 0.66 -8.17 6.03
CA GLY A 169 2.06 -8.47 6.29
C GLY A 169 3.05 -7.98 5.24
N ALA A 170 2.61 -7.32 4.16
CA ALA A 170 3.52 -6.81 3.13
C ALA A 170 4.45 -5.71 3.66
N LYS A 171 5.67 -5.67 3.14
CA LYS A 171 6.70 -4.68 3.49
C LYS A 171 7.10 -3.91 2.25
N VAL A 172 7.02 -2.58 2.30
CA VAL A 172 7.49 -1.68 1.24
C VAL A 172 8.60 -0.84 1.83
N LEU A 173 9.84 -1.11 1.40
CA LEU A 173 11.04 -0.60 2.06
C LEU A 173 11.91 0.19 1.08
N GLY A 174 11.92 1.52 1.22
CA GLY A 174 12.69 2.44 0.37
C GLY A 174 11.94 3.68 -0.05
N SER A 175 12.62 4.60 -0.71
CA SER A 175 12.09 5.91 -1.13
C SER A 175 11.45 5.92 -2.52
N PHE A 176 11.16 4.76 -3.09
CA PHE A 176 10.55 4.62 -4.42
C PHE A 176 9.03 4.76 -4.40
N THR A 177 8.43 4.73 -5.58
CA THR A 177 6.99 4.90 -5.77
C THR A 177 6.30 3.58 -6.10
N ILE A 178 5.14 3.36 -5.49
CA ILE A 178 4.15 2.37 -5.91
C ILE A 178 3.11 3.12 -6.75
N GLY A 179 3.02 2.78 -8.02
CA GLY A 179 2.12 3.45 -8.97
C GLY A 179 0.64 3.22 -8.66
N ASP A 180 -0.21 4.10 -9.20
CA ASP A 180 -1.64 4.10 -9.01
C ASP A 180 -2.29 2.76 -9.41
N ASN A 181 -3.41 2.41 -8.79
CA ASN A 181 -4.21 1.22 -9.05
C ASN A 181 -3.42 -0.10 -8.91
N SER A 182 -2.33 -0.08 -8.14
CA SER A 182 -1.49 -1.27 -7.95
C SER A 182 -1.90 -2.06 -6.71
N LYS A 183 -1.59 -3.34 -6.74
CA LYS A 183 -1.88 -4.30 -5.68
C LYS A 183 -0.59 -4.98 -5.22
N ILE A 184 -0.33 -4.94 -3.92
CA ILE A 184 0.77 -5.66 -3.29
C ILE A 184 0.20 -6.87 -2.54
N GLY A 185 0.60 -8.05 -2.94
CA GLY A 185 0.15 -9.31 -2.35
C GLY A 185 0.59 -9.50 -0.91
N ALA A 186 -0.13 -10.34 -0.18
CA ALA A 186 0.16 -10.63 1.23
C ALA A 186 1.58 -11.19 1.42
N GLY A 187 2.26 -10.75 2.49
CA GLY A 187 3.61 -11.19 2.82
C GLY A 187 4.71 -10.74 1.85
N SER A 188 4.40 -9.97 0.82
CA SER A 188 5.40 -9.53 -0.17
C SER A 188 6.38 -8.50 0.41
N VAL A 189 7.62 -8.54 -0.06
CA VAL A 189 8.66 -7.57 0.31
C VAL A 189 9.07 -6.79 -0.93
N VAL A 190 8.58 -5.56 -1.07
CA VAL A 190 8.83 -4.67 -2.21
C VAL A 190 10.04 -3.80 -1.91
N LEU A 191 11.04 -3.87 -2.78
CA LEU A 191 12.33 -3.19 -2.64
C LEU A 191 12.66 -2.27 -3.82
N SER A 192 11.75 -2.16 -4.78
CA SER A 192 11.93 -1.36 -6.00
C SER A 192 10.60 -0.74 -6.46
N GLU A 193 10.69 0.20 -7.37
CA GLU A 193 9.55 0.89 -7.95
C GLU A 193 8.55 -0.08 -8.61
N VAL A 194 7.26 0.22 -8.44
CA VAL A 194 6.16 -0.56 -9.03
C VAL A 194 5.40 0.32 -10.02
N PRO A 195 5.31 -0.09 -11.29
CA PRO A 195 4.51 0.62 -12.28
C PRO A 195 3.03 0.68 -11.92
N PRO A 196 2.28 1.67 -12.40
CA PRO A 196 0.84 1.72 -12.17
C PRO A 196 0.12 0.51 -12.77
N ASN A 197 -1.08 0.23 -12.26
CA ASN A 197 -1.94 -0.88 -12.68
C ASN A 197 -1.26 -2.26 -12.60
N SER A 198 -0.40 -2.47 -11.61
CA SER A 198 0.42 -3.68 -11.48
C SER A 198 0.06 -4.48 -10.22
N THR A 199 0.24 -5.79 -10.31
CA THR A 199 0.18 -6.68 -9.14
C THR A 199 1.59 -7.20 -8.84
N VAL A 200 1.99 -7.08 -7.56
CA VAL A 200 3.31 -7.52 -7.07
C VAL A 200 3.13 -8.59 -6.01
N VAL A 201 3.90 -9.68 -6.10
CA VAL A 201 3.93 -10.75 -5.09
C VAL A 201 5.34 -11.27 -4.86
N GLY A 202 5.56 -11.88 -3.71
CA GLY A 202 6.78 -12.64 -3.38
C GLY A 202 7.82 -11.88 -2.56
N VAL A 203 8.92 -12.59 -2.25
CA VAL A 203 10.07 -12.08 -1.47
C VAL A 203 11.36 -12.50 -2.22
N PRO A 204 12.04 -11.56 -2.88
CA PRO A 204 11.65 -10.16 -3.14
C PRO A 204 10.42 -10.05 -4.06
N GLY A 205 9.68 -8.95 -3.93
CA GLY A 205 8.46 -8.69 -4.70
C GLY A 205 8.73 -8.54 -6.20
N ARG A 206 7.97 -9.28 -7.01
CA ARG A 206 8.03 -9.24 -8.48
C ARG A 206 6.69 -8.83 -9.06
N VAL A 207 6.71 -8.04 -10.13
CA VAL A 207 5.52 -7.69 -10.89
C VAL A 207 5.05 -8.93 -11.66
N VAL A 208 3.92 -9.50 -11.29
CA VAL A 208 3.36 -10.73 -11.89
C VAL A 208 2.21 -10.45 -12.84
N LYS A 209 1.59 -9.27 -12.75
CA LYS A 209 0.50 -8.84 -13.63
C LYS A 209 0.58 -7.35 -13.88
N ARG A 210 0.32 -6.93 -15.13
CA ARG A 210 0.15 -5.54 -15.53
C ARG A 210 -1.21 -5.34 -16.17
N GLY A 211 -1.77 -4.13 -16.08
CA GLY A 211 -3.06 -3.81 -16.65
C GLY A 211 -4.23 -4.33 -15.80
N ASN A 212 -4.24 -4.01 -14.51
CA ASN A 212 -5.42 -4.24 -13.65
C ASN A 212 -6.61 -3.46 -14.23
N THR A 213 -7.68 -4.17 -14.59
CA THR A 213 -8.90 -3.57 -15.17
C THR A 213 -9.89 -3.14 -14.10
N ALA A 214 -9.91 -3.79 -12.94
CA ALA A 214 -10.72 -3.44 -11.78
C ALA A 214 -9.85 -2.74 -10.74
N LEU A 215 -10.40 -1.73 -10.06
CA LEU A 215 -9.71 -1.08 -8.96
C LEU A 215 -9.53 -2.09 -7.81
N PRO A 216 -8.34 -2.16 -7.18
CA PRO A 216 -8.09 -3.10 -6.09
C PRO A 216 -9.07 -2.97 -4.93
N GLN A 217 -9.53 -1.77 -4.65
CA GLN A 217 -10.50 -1.47 -3.59
C GLN A 217 -11.90 -2.03 -3.87
N ASP A 218 -12.31 -2.21 -5.14
CA ASP A 218 -13.65 -2.69 -5.48
C ASP A 218 -13.79 -4.20 -5.26
N THR A 219 -12.70 -4.93 -5.42
CA THR A 219 -12.70 -6.39 -5.26
C THR A 219 -12.24 -6.84 -3.89
N MET A 220 -11.35 -6.07 -3.24
CA MET A 220 -10.65 -6.40 -1.98
C MET A 220 -10.11 -7.84 -1.94
N ASN A 221 -9.93 -8.44 -3.12
CA ASN A 221 -9.50 -9.84 -3.26
C ASN A 221 -8.01 -9.97 -2.96
N GLN A 222 -7.64 -10.77 -1.95
CA GLN A 222 -6.26 -11.02 -1.53
C GLN A 222 -5.76 -12.42 -1.95
N THR A 223 -6.61 -13.28 -2.47
CA THR A 223 -6.32 -14.71 -2.64
C THR A 223 -6.00 -15.11 -4.07
N ASP A 224 -6.54 -14.41 -5.06
CA ASP A 224 -6.33 -14.73 -6.48
C ASP A 224 -5.08 -14.02 -7.01
N LEU A 225 -3.92 -14.54 -6.61
CA LEU A 225 -2.60 -14.01 -6.96
C LEU A 225 -1.80 -15.06 -7.73
N PRO A 226 -1.16 -14.70 -8.85
CA PRO A 226 -0.21 -15.58 -9.53
C PRO A 226 0.95 -15.98 -8.62
N ASP A 227 1.41 -17.21 -8.74
CA ASP A 227 2.58 -17.73 -8.02
C ASP A 227 3.80 -17.73 -8.94
N PRO A 228 4.71 -16.74 -8.85
CA PRO A 228 5.88 -16.64 -9.72
C PRO A 228 6.87 -17.79 -9.51
N VAL A 229 6.94 -18.36 -8.31
CA VAL A 229 7.84 -19.49 -8.03
C VAL A 229 7.35 -20.76 -8.75
N LYS A 230 6.04 -20.98 -8.79
CA LYS A 230 5.45 -22.08 -9.52
C LYS A 230 5.69 -21.97 -11.03
N GLU A 231 5.59 -20.77 -11.58
CA GLU A 231 5.89 -20.51 -13.00
C GLU A 231 7.38 -20.73 -13.31
N ASP A 232 8.28 -20.23 -12.47
CA ASP A 232 9.74 -20.43 -12.60
C ASP A 232 10.09 -21.93 -12.55
N ILE A 233 9.49 -22.70 -11.62
CA ILE A 233 9.69 -24.16 -11.51
C ILE A 233 9.19 -24.87 -12.76
N ALA A 234 8.02 -24.53 -13.28
CA ALA A 234 7.48 -25.14 -14.48
C ALA A 234 8.37 -24.87 -15.70
N ASN A 235 8.89 -23.65 -15.85
CA ASN A 235 9.82 -23.30 -16.93
C ASN A 235 11.15 -24.05 -16.81
N LEU A 236 11.70 -24.18 -15.59
CA LEU A 236 12.91 -24.96 -15.34
C LEU A 236 12.71 -26.46 -15.63
N GLN A 237 11.57 -27.03 -15.26
CA GLN A 237 11.24 -28.42 -15.56
C GLN A 237 11.15 -28.65 -17.07
N HIS A 238 10.53 -27.74 -17.82
CA HIS A 238 10.44 -27.81 -19.27
C HIS A 238 11.84 -27.77 -19.92
N ALA A 239 12.65 -26.77 -19.54
CA ALA A 239 14.04 -26.65 -20.04
C ALA A 239 14.89 -27.88 -19.72
N ASN A 240 14.75 -28.44 -18.53
CA ASN A 240 15.47 -29.64 -18.11
C ASN A 240 15.04 -30.88 -18.96
N SER A 241 13.75 -30.99 -19.23
CA SER A 241 13.23 -32.07 -20.10
C SER A 241 13.76 -31.94 -21.54
N GLU A 242 13.83 -30.73 -22.08
CA GLU A 242 14.37 -30.45 -23.40
C GLU A 242 15.86 -30.80 -23.49
N LEU A 243 16.65 -30.38 -22.49
CA LEU A 243 18.08 -30.73 -22.40
C LEU A 243 18.29 -32.24 -22.28
N THR A 244 17.47 -32.94 -21.50
CA THR A 244 17.56 -34.40 -21.35
C THR A 244 17.28 -35.09 -22.68
N ASN A 245 16.26 -34.66 -23.42
CA ASN A 245 15.97 -35.21 -24.75
C ASN A 245 17.13 -34.98 -25.72
N ARG A 246 17.72 -33.80 -25.72
CA ARG A 246 18.88 -33.49 -26.58
C ARG A 246 20.10 -34.31 -26.24
N LEU A 247 20.36 -34.55 -24.96
CA LEU A 247 21.44 -35.45 -24.51
C LEU A 247 21.22 -36.88 -25.03
N LEU A 248 20.00 -37.40 -24.93
CA LEU A 248 19.69 -38.76 -25.45
C LEU A 248 19.86 -38.85 -26.95
N GLU A 249 19.54 -37.83 -27.72
CA GLU A 249 19.79 -37.76 -29.16
C GLU A 249 21.30 -37.81 -29.46
N LEU A 250 22.05 -36.95 -28.81
CA LEU A 250 23.52 -36.88 -28.99
C LEU A 250 24.19 -38.20 -28.58
N GLU A 251 23.75 -38.85 -27.51
CA GLU A 251 24.25 -40.18 -27.15
C GLU A 251 23.97 -41.23 -28.24
N LYS A 252 22.79 -41.21 -28.85
CA LYS A 252 22.46 -42.12 -29.97
C LYS A 252 23.36 -41.83 -31.16
N GLU A 253 23.53 -40.59 -31.56
CA GLU A 253 24.45 -40.19 -32.63
C GLU A 253 25.88 -40.67 -32.38
N LEU A 254 26.36 -40.42 -31.16
CA LEU A 254 27.73 -40.83 -30.75
C LEU A 254 27.92 -42.38 -30.82
N ARG A 255 26.91 -43.13 -30.38
CA ARG A 255 26.91 -44.62 -30.48
C ARG A 255 26.94 -45.09 -31.95
N MET A 256 26.20 -44.41 -32.82
CA MET A 256 26.19 -44.74 -34.26
C MET A 256 27.55 -44.45 -34.91
N LEU A 257 28.18 -43.31 -34.60
CA LEU A 257 29.52 -42.96 -35.09
C LEU A 257 30.57 -43.94 -34.62
N ARG A 258 30.59 -44.31 -33.34
CA ARG A 258 31.53 -45.30 -32.79
C ARG A 258 31.38 -46.67 -33.45
N ARG A 259 30.15 -47.09 -33.75
CA ARG A 259 29.89 -48.37 -34.49
C ARG A 259 30.41 -48.30 -35.90
N LYS A 260 30.26 -47.17 -36.58
CA LYS A 260 30.78 -46.96 -37.95
C LYS A 260 32.31 -46.99 -37.96
N GLU A 261 32.98 -46.29 -37.04
CA GLU A 261 34.43 -46.30 -36.91
C GLU A 261 34.98 -47.73 -36.61
N ALA A 262 34.31 -48.51 -35.74
CA ALA A 262 34.66 -49.86 -35.43
C ALA A 262 34.52 -50.82 -36.63
N ALA A 263 33.49 -50.62 -37.46
CA ALA A 263 33.28 -51.39 -38.67
C ALA A 263 34.37 -51.09 -39.74
N GLU A 264 34.66 -49.82 -39.95
CA GLU A 264 35.74 -49.35 -40.87
C GLU A 264 37.12 -49.90 -40.45
N ALA A 265 37.45 -49.84 -39.13
CA ALA A 265 38.67 -50.41 -38.62
C ALA A 265 38.79 -51.96 -38.83
N THR A 266 37.65 -52.66 -38.70
CA THR A 266 37.60 -54.13 -38.91
C THR A 266 37.79 -54.47 -40.39
N ASP A 267 37.23 -53.70 -41.30
CA ASP A 267 37.39 -53.90 -42.75
C ASP A 267 38.83 -53.57 -43.22
N ALA A 268 39.48 -52.55 -42.65
CA ALA A 268 40.85 -52.22 -42.95
C ALA A 268 41.83 -53.35 -42.50
N VAL A 269 41.57 -54.03 -41.41
CA VAL A 269 42.40 -55.20 -40.97
C VAL A 269 42.15 -56.44 -41.84
N ARG A 270 41.01 -56.59 -42.45
CA ARG A 270 40.73 -57.70 -43.38
C ARG A 270 41.31 -57.56 -44.77
N GLN A 271 41.72 -56.36 -45.14
CA GLN A 271 42.33 -56.07 -46.46
C GLN A 271 43.86 -56.11 -46.46
N GLN A 272 44.48 -56.32 -45.30
CA GLN A 272 45.91 -56.63 -45.13
C GLN A 272 46.12 -58.14 -45.02
#